data_6204010f8c592e8f4c208b2e72c63be5
#
_entry.id   6204010f8c592e8f4c208b2e72c63be5
#
_cell.length_a   1.000
_cell.length_b   1.000
_cell.length_c   1.000
_cell.angle_alpha   90.00
_cell.angle_beta   90.00
_cell.angle_gamma   90.00
#
_symmetry.space_group_name_H-M   'P 1'
#
loop_
_entity.id
_entity.type
_entity.pdbx_description
1 polymer ?
#
loop_
_entity_poly.entity_id
_entity_poly.type
_entity_poly.pdbx_seq_one_letter_code
_entity_poly.pdbx_strand_id
1 'polypeptide(L)'
;MIFVTGGAGFIGSNFVLDWLAQNDEPVINFDKLTYAGNMNNLANLRLDSRHIFVQGDIGDTAQVAALLAKYKPHAIVHFAAESHVDRSIHGPAAFVETNVNGTFGLLEAARAYWGELADAEKSAFRFLHVSTDEVYGTLGPSDAPFTETTQYAPNSPYSASKAASDHLVRSYHHTYGLPTLTTNCSNNYGSYHFPEKLIPLIITNARAGKALPIYGDGQQVRDWLYVSDHCAAIRRVLEAGKPGEVYNVGGWNEKANLEVVHTLCDILDQLDPKPAGSYRDQITYVTDRPGHDRRYAIDARKIERELGWKPVETFDTGIRKTVRWYLDNQEWVKNVQSGDYLKWVEQNYDQRQSSVGGGQ
;
A
#
# COMPACT_ATOMS: atom_id res chain seq x y z
N MET A 1 13.30 -4.15 -19.10
CA MET A 1 12.00 -3.45 -18.99
C MET A 1 11.12 -4.20 -18.02
N ILE A 2 10.45 -3.51 -17.11
CA ILE A 2 9.51 -4.11 -16.16
C ILE A 2 8.08 -3.62 -16.44
N PHE A 3 7.08 -4.45 -16.06
CA PHE A 3 5.66 -4.14 -16.13
C PHE A 3 5.13 -3.93 -14.71
N VAL A 4 4.67 -2.72 -14.39
CA VAL A 4 4.18 -2.32 -13.08
C VAL A 4 2.68 -2.08 -13.17
N THR A 5 1.89 -2.82 -12.40
CA THR A 5 0.45 -2.56 -12.28
C THR A 5 0.16 -1.75 -11.03
N GLY A 6 -0.80 -0.83 -11.09
CA GLY A 6 -1.12 0.06 -9.97
C GLY A 6 -0.05 1.13 -9.72
N GLY A 7 0.75 1.46 -10.75
CA GLY A 7 1.86 2.40 -10.63
C GLY A 7 1.48 3.88 -10.55
N ALA A 8 0.19 4.24 -10.63
CA ALA A 8 -0.30 5.58 -10.33
C ALA A 8 -0.83 5.71 -8.89
N GLY A 9 -0.91 4.60 -8.12
CA GLY A 9 -1.27 4.58 -6.71
C GLY A 9 -0.13 5.04 -5.80
N PHE A 10 -0.35 5.01 -4.48
CA PHE A 10 0.60 5.48 -3.46
C PHE A 10 1.95 4.76 -3.53
N ILE A 11 1.98 3.44 -3.27
CA ILE A 11 3.24 2.69 -3.23
C ILE A 11 3.80 2.54 -4.66
N GLY A 12 2.93 2.23 -5.63
CA GLY A 12 3.34 2.03 -7.02
C GLY A 12 4.00 3.26 -7.64
N SER A 13 3.50 4.49 -7.39
CA SER A 13 4.13 5.70 -7.90
C SER A 13 5.49 5.98 -7.27
N ASN A 14 5.63 5.78 -5.94
CA ASN A 14 6.93 5.86 -5.28
C ASN A 14 7.92 4.83 -5.86
N PHE A 15 7.46 3.61 -6.14
CA PHE A 15 8.29 2.57 -6.74
C PHE A 15 8.72 2.94 -8.17
N VAL A 16 7.81 3.44 -9.02
CA VAL A 16 8.14 3.86 -10.39
C VAL A 16 9.14 5.02 -10.38
N LEU A 17 8.94 6.01 -9.51
CA LEU A 17 9.89 7.14 -9.34
C LEU A 17 11.26 6.66 -8.88
N ASP A 18 11.31 5.80 -7.87
CA ASP A 18 12.54 5.23 -7.33
C ASP A 18 13.25 4.33 -8.34
N TRP A 19 12.51 3.49 -9.10
CA TRP A 19 13.08 2.64 -10.15
C TRP A 19 13.79 3.45 -11.22
N LEU A 20 13.10 4.45 -11.78
CA LEU A 20 13.64 5.27 -12.85
C LEU A 20 14.76 6.24 -12.40
N ALA A 21 14.81 6.54 -11.09
CA ALA A 21 15.93 7.30 -10.52
C ALA A 21 17.20 6.47 -10.36
N GLN A 22 17.11 5.15 -10.25
CA GLN A 22 18.23 4.26 -9.99
C GLN A 22 18.60 3.34 -11.15
N ASN A 23 17.73 3.23 -12.16
CA ASN A 23 17.92 2.36 -13.32
C ASN A 23 17.65 3.13 -14.62
N ASP A 24 18.38 2.80 -15.67
CA ASP A 24 18.09 3.26 -17.05
C ASP A 24 16.98 2.45 -17.72
N GLU A 25 16.48 1.44 -17.03
CA GLU A 25 15.51 0.49 -17.56
C GLU A 25 14.09 1.06 -17.60
N PRO A 26 13.40 1.00 -18.77
CA PRO A 26 12.04 1.50 -18.91
C PRO A 26 11.01 0.73 -18.08
N VAL A 27 9.95 1.46 -17.69
CA VAL A 27 8.79 0.93 -16.96
C VAL A 27 7.53 1.10 -17.81
N ILE A 28 6.78 0.00 -18.00
CA ILE A 28 5.38 0.08 -18.43
C ILE A 28 4.54 0.20 -17.17
N ASN A 29 3.91 1.33 -16.99
CA ASN A 29 3.03 1.63 -15.87
C ASN A 29 1.57 1.42 -16.29
N PHE A 30 0.96 0.34 -15.83
CA PHE A 30 -0.41 -0.05 -16.15
C PHE A 30 -1.33 0.22 -14.96
N ASP A 31 -2.27 1.16 -15.10
CA ASP A 31 -3.15 1.57 -14.02
C ASP A 31 -4.56 1.88 -14.53
N LYS A 32 -5.57 1.50 -13.77
CA LYS A 32 -6.98 1.75 -14.09
C LYS A 32 -7.39 3.20 -13.86
N LEU A 33 -6.63 3.95 -13.05
CA LEU A 33 -6.94 5.29 -12.56
C LEU A 33 -8.29 5.33 -11.82
N THR A 34 -8.42 4.47 -10.81
CA THR A 34 -9.52 4.54 -9.85
C THR A 34 -9.32 5.76 -8.92
N TYR A 35 -10.15 5.91 -7.91
CA TYR A 35 -10.08 7.04 -6.96
C TYR A 35 -8.69 7.25 -6.32
N ALA A 36 -7.91 6.18 -6.15
CA ALA A 36 -6.58 6.22 -5.53
C ALA A 36 -5.43 6.33 -6.55
N GLY A 37 -5.71 6.15 -7.84
CA GLY A 37 -4.75 6.32 -8.92
C GLY A 37 -4.68 7.79 -9.38
N ASN A 38 -3.49 8.40 -9.30
CA ASN A 38 -3.33 9.82 -9.63
C ASN A 38 -2.05 10.07 -10.44
N MET A 39 -2.20 10.46 -11.70
CA MET A 39 -1.07 10.77 -12.58
C MET A 39 -0.25 11.99 -12.13
N ASN A 40 -0.77 12.83 -11.23
CA ASN A 40 0.02 13.91 -10.64
C ASN A 40 1.13 13.39 -9.70
N ASN A 41 1.03 12.15 -9.21
CA ASN A 41 2.13 11.49 -8.48
C ASN A 41 3.37 11.32 -9.36
N LEU A 42 3.17 11.22 -10.68
CA LEU A 42 4.21 10.96 -11.68
C LEU A 42 4.42 12.17 -12.61
N ALA A 43 4.05 13.39 -12.15
CA ALA A 43 4.17 14.60 -12.97
C ALA A 43 5.59 14.85 -13.49
N ASN A 44 6.60 14.49 -12.70
CA ASN A 44 8.02 14.62 -13.05
C ASN A 44 8.46 13.68 -14.19
N LEU A 45 7.68 12.63 -14.47
CA LEU A 45 7.97 11.64 -15.52
C LEU A 45 7.23 11.89 -16.83
N ARG A 46 6.51 12.99 -16.97
CA ARG A 46 5.71 13.28 -18.19
C ARG A 46 6.53 13.34 -19.48
N LEU A 47 7.79 13.73 -19.37
CA LEU A 47 8.71 13.85 -20.50
C LEU A 47 9.80 12.76 -20.50
N ASP A 48 9.78 11.83 -19.56
CA ASP A 48 10.73 10.72 -19.50
C ASP A 48 10.25 9.60 -20.42
N SER A 49 10.95 9.36 -21.50
CA SER A 49 10.63 8.31 -22.48
C SER A 49 10.74 6.88 -21.92
N ARG A 50 11.36 6.71 -20.77
CA ARG A 50 11.44 5.43 -20.06
C ARG A 50 10.15 5.10 -19.29
N HIS A 51 9.27 6.10 -19.04
CA HIS A 51 7.97 5.92 -18.40
C HIS A 51 6.88 5.78 -19.44
N ILE A 52 6.39 4.58 -19.67
CA ILE A 52 5.32 4.28 -20.62
C ILE A 52 4.03 4.04 -19.85
N PHE A 53 3.15 5.03 -19.80
CA PHE A 53 1.85 4.90 -19.15
C PHE A 53 0.82 4.28 -20.07
N VAL A 54 0.08 3.29 -19.57
CA VAL A 54 -1.07 2.68 -20.25
C VAL A 54 -2.23 2.59 -19.26
N GLN A 55 -3.35 3.22 -19.61
CA GLN A 55 -4.55 3.08 -18.79
C GLN A 55 -5.26 1.76 -19.13
N GLY A 56 -5.61 0.99 -18.08
CA GLY A 56 -6.34 -0.27 -18.24
C GLY A 56 -6.55 -1.02 -16.93
N ASP A 57 -7.37 -2.06 -17.01
CA ASP A 57 -7.76 -2.90 -15.89
C ASP A 57 -6.98 -4.23 -15.93
N ILE A 58 -6.42 -4.67 -14.79
CA ILE A 58 -5.76 -5.99 -14.68
C ILE A 58 -6.70 -7.16 -14.96
N GLY A 59 -8.02 -6.95 -14.83
CA GLY A 59 -9.04 -7.91 -15.22
C GLY A 59 -9.23 -8.05 -16.74
N ASP A 60 -8.75 -7.08 -17.55
CA ASP A 60 -8.72 -7.21 -19.01
C ASP A 60 -7.48 -8.03 -19.44
N THR A 61 -7.63 -9.34 -19.34
CA THR A 61 -6.57 -10.32 -19.66
C THR A 61 -6.08 -10.18 -21.11
N ALA A 62 -6.97 -9.79 -22.03
CA ALA A 62 -6.60 -9.61 -23.44
C ALA A 62 -5.69 -8.38 -23.64
N GLN A 63 -6.00 -7.25 -23.00
CA GLN A 63 -5.17 -6.06 -23.01
C GLN A 63 -3.81 -6.34 -22.37
N VAL A 64 -3.79 -6.99 -21.20
CA VAL A 64 -2.54 -7.38 -20.51
C VAL A 64 -1.69 -8.28 -21.40
N ALA A 65 -2.25 -9.33 -21.99
CA ALA A 65 -1.53 -10.24 -22.89
C ALA A 65 -0.92 -9.50 -24.09
N ALA A 66 -1.67 -8.59 -24.72
CA ALA A 66 -1.18 -7.79 -25.83
C ALA A 66 0.00 -6.89 -25.42
N LEU A 67 -0.04 -6.30 -24.22
CA LEU A 67 1.04 -5.45 -23.70
C LEU A 67 2.30 -6.30 -23.38
N LEU A 68 2.14 -7.46 -22.75
CA LEU A 68 3.26 -8.36 -22.46
C LEU A 68 3.95 -8.85 -23.77
N ALA A 69 3.17 -9.23 -24.78
CA ALA A 69 3.70 -9.63 -26.08
C ALA A 69 4.43 -8.47 -26.79
N LYS A 70 3.89 -7.25 -26.72
CA LYS A 70 4.45 -6.06 -27.37
C LYS A 70 5.77 -5.61 -26.73
N TYR A 71 5.79 -5.53 -25.40
CA TYR A 71 6.89 -4.87 -24.68
C TYR A 71 7.91 -5.87 -24.10
N LYS A 72 7.56 -7.13 -24.00
CA LYS A 72 8.43 -8.23 -23.52
C LYS A 72 9.14 -7.93 -22.21
N PRO A 73 8.43 -7.60 -21.13
CA PRO A 73 9.05 -7.33 -19.85
C PRO A 73 9.67 -8.59 -19.26
N HIS A 74 10.82 -8.45 -18.58
CA HIS A 74 11.44 -9.56 -17.84
C HIS A 74 10.85 -9.73 -16.43
N ALA A 75 10.04 -8.76 -15.98
CA ALA A 75 9.38 -8.87 -14.68
C ALA A 75 8.03 -8.11 -14.67
N ILE A 76 7.12 -8.63 -13.83
CA ILE A 76 5.86 -7.98 -13.45
C ILE A 76 5.93 -7.66 -11.96
N VAL A 77 5.64 -6.39 -11.59
CA VAL A 77 5.50 -5.95 -10.20
C VAL A 77 4.05 -5.52 -9.99
N HIS A 78 3.33 -6.27 -9.19
CA HIS A 78 1.88 -6.18 -9.07
C HIS A 78 1.46 -5.43 -7.79
N PHE A 79 1.16 -4.13 -7.94
CA PHE A 79 0.60 -3.28 -6.87
C PHE A 79 -0.91 -3.07 -7.00
N ALA A 80 -1.50 -3.27 -8.18
CA ALA A 80 -2.90 -2.97 -8.42
C ALA A 80 -3.81 -3.76 -7.46
N ALA A 81 -4.55 -3.05 -6.62
CA ALA A 81 -5.49 -3.62 -5.65
C ALA A 81 -6.46 -2.55 -5.15
N GLU A 82 -7.66 -2.97 -4.78
CA GLU A 82 -8.48 -2.23 -3.83
C GLU A 82 -7.88 -2.43 -2.43
N SER A 83 -7.66 -1.34 -1.65
CA SER A 83 -6.78 -1.39 -0.46
C SER A 83 -7.35 -0.71 0.79
N HIS A 84 -8.57 -0.16 0.77
CA HIS A 84 -9.13 0.53 1.91
C HIS A 84 -10.09 -0.35 2.70
N VAL A 85 -9.74 -0.72 3.95
CA VAL A 85 -10.52 -1.64 4.79
C VAL A 85 -11.96 -1.16 4.98
N ASP A 86 -12.19 0.12 5.32
CA ASP A 86 -13.55 0.64 5.54
C ASP A 86 -14.40 0.55 4.26
N ARG A 87 -13.82 0.80 3.08
CA ARG A 87 -14.50 0.59 1.79
C ARG A 87 -14.85 -0.88 1.58
N SER A 88 -14.00 -1.81 2.03
CA SER A 88 -14.27 -3.25 1.90
C SER A 88 -15.45 -3.72 2.75
N ILE A 89 -15.69 -3.06 3.89
CA ILE A 89 -16.83 -3.35 4.77
C ILE A 89 -18.14 -2.93 4.09
N HIS A 90 -18.15 -1.78 3.39
CA HIS A 90 -19.34 -1.26 2.72
C HIS A 90 -19.58 -1.86 1.34
N GLY A 91 -18.53 -2.22 0.60
CA GLY A 91 -18.61 -2.73 -0.78
C GLY A 91 -17.60 -3.84 -1.07
N PRO A 92 -17.72 -5.03 -0.48
CA PRO A 92 -16.73 -6.10 -0.60
C PRO A 92 -16.57 -6.65 -2.03
N ALA A 93 -17.59 -6.53 -2.88
CA ALA A 93 -17.58 -7.07 -4.24
C ALA A 93 -16.42 -6.51 -5.09
N ALA A 94 -16.14 -5.20 -4.98
CA ALA A 94 -15.04 -4.58 -5.73
C ALA A 94 -13.67 -5.15 -5.33
N PHE A 95 -13.50 -5.56 -4.07
CA PHE A 95 -12.28 -6.18 -3.56
C PHE A 95 -12.09 -7.60 -4.10
N VAL A 96 -13.16 -8.39 -4.17
CA VAL A 96 -13.13 -9.72 -4.80
C VAL A 96 -12.82 -9.59 -6.29
N GLU A 97 -13.49 -8.67 -6.99
CA GLU A 97 -13.30 -8.47 -8.43
C GLU A 97 -11.87 -8.04 -8.75
N THR A 98 -11.35 -7.02 -8.07
CA THR A 98 -10.01 -6.49 -8.36
C THR A 98 -8.92 -7.40 -7.80
N ASN A 99 -8.99 -7.73 -6.51
CA ASN A 99 -7.86 -8.40 -5.83
C ASN A 99 -7.79 -9.90 -6.16
N VAL A 100 -8.93 -10.56 -6.35
CA VAL A 100 -8.96 -12.00 -6.64
C VAL A 100 -9.05 -12.25 -8.15
N ASN A 101 -10.14 -11.81 -8.80
CA ASN A 101 -10.36 -12.07 -10.23
C ASN A 101 -9.33 -11.32 -11.10
N GLY A 102 -9.02 -10.06 -10.78
CA GLY A 102 -8.00 -9.29 -11.49
C GLY A 102 -6.62 -9.90 -11.36
N THR A 103 -6.21 -10.33 -10.16
CA THR A 103 -4.92 -11.04 -9.95
C THR A 103 -4.90 -12.37 -10.70
N PHE A 104 -6.00 -13.12 -10.70
CA PHE A 104 -6.12 -14.35 -11.49
C PHE A 104 -5.93 -14.07 -12.99
N GLY A 105 -6.63 -13.07 -13.55
CA GLY A 105 -6.48 -12.67 -14.96
C GLY A 105 -5.04 -12.28 -15.32
N LEU A 106 -4.38 -11.49 -14.44
CA LEU A 106 -2.98 -11.11 -14.62
C LEU A 106 -2.04 -12.32 -14.57
N LEU A 107 -2.27 -13.28 -13.67
CA LEU A 107 -1.50 -14.52 -13.56
C LEU A 107 -1.65 -15.39 -14.81
N GLU A 108 -2.86 -15.51 -15.38
CA GLU A 108 -3.09 -16.27 -16.62
C GLU A 108 -2.37 -15.62 -17.81
N ALA A 109 -2.43 -14.29 -17.96
CA ALA A 109 -1.69 -13.58 -18.99
C ALA A 109 -0.17 -13.75 -18.81
N ALA A 110 0.33 -13.63 -17.57
CA ALA A 110 1.74 -13.81 -17.25
C ALA A 110 2.21 -15.24 -17.52
N ARG A 111 1.42 -16.26 -17.15
CA ARG A 111 1.74 -17.67 -17.40
C ARG A 111 1.79 -17.97 -18.90
N ALA A 112 0.83 -17.50 -19.68
CA ALA A 112 0.83 -17.68 -21.12
C ALA A 112 2.06 -17.02 -21.76
N TYR A 113 2.34 -15.76 -21.42
CA TYR A 113 3.52 -15.04 -21.89
C TYR A 113 4.81 -15.74 -21.51
N TRP A 114 4.99 -16.12 -20.23
CA TRP A 114 6.16 -16.84 -19.73
C TRP A 114 6.35 -18.17 -20.46
N GLY A 115 5.25 -18.87 -20.79
CA GLY A 115 5.29 -20.12 -21.54
C GLY A 115 5.96 -20.02 -22.90
N GLU A 116 5.85 -18.86 -23.57
CA GLU A 116 6.42 -18.57 -24.89
C GLU A 116 7.89 -18.08 -24.86
N LEU A 117 8.44 -17.75 -23.69
CA LEU A 117 9.80 -17.26 -23.56
C LEU A 117 10.83 -18.37 -23.82
N ALA A 118 12.04 -17.99 -24.24
CA ALA A 118 13.17 -18.91 -24.29
C ALA A 118 13.63 -19.30 -22.88
N ASP A 119 14.31 -20.44 -22.71
CA ASP A 119 14.68 -21.00 -21.40
C ASP A 119 15.46 -20.00 -20.51
N ALA A 120 16.38 -19.24 -21.08
CA ALA A 120 17.13 -18.22 -20.35
C ALA A 120 16.23 -17.07 -19.85
N GLU A 121 15.29 -16.62 -20.69
CA GLU A 121 14.32 -15.58 -20.34
C GLU A 121 13.32 -16.10 -19.31
N LYS A 122 12.85 -17.37 -19.44
CA LYS A 122 12.00 -18.03 -18.43
C LYS A 122 12.66 -18.05 -17.05
N SER A 123 13.92 -18.39 -17.00
CA SER A 123 14.69 -18.47 -15.76
C SER A 123 14.90 -17.09 -15.12
N ALA A 124 15.03 -16.04 -15.94
CA ALA A 124 15.20 -14.67 -15.50
C ALA A 124 13.88 -13.98 -15.13
N PHE A 125 12.75 -14.42 -15.67
CA PHE A 125 11.44 -13.80 -15.44
C PHE A 125 11.04 -13.83 -13.97
N ARG A 126 10.36 -12.75 -13.51
CA ARG A 126 9.81 -12.66 -12.15
C ARG A 126 8.40 -12.11 -12.19
N PHE A 127 7.51 -12.71 -11.39
CA PHE A 127 6.20 -12.15 -11.04
C PHE A 127 6.21 -11.83 -9.55
N LEU A 128 6.31 -10.54 -9.19
CA LEU A 128 6.31 -10.11 -7.81
C LEU A 128 4.94 -9.54 -7.43
N HIS A 129 4.30 -10.16 -6.45
CA HIS A 129 3.03 -9.74 -5.88
C HIS A 129 3.24 -8.99 -4.57
N VAL A 130 2.72 -7.77 -4.48
CA VAL A 130 2.79 -6.95 -3.27
C VAL A 130 1.51 -7.15 -2.46
N SER A 131 1.64 -7.73 -1.27
CA SER A 131 0.57 -8.03 -0.33
C SER A 131 0.74 -7.26 1.00
N THR A 132 0.09 -7.70 2.05
CA THR A 132 -0.03 -7.01 3.35
C THR A 132 0.09 -8.00 4.50
N ASP A 133 0.56 -7.54 5.65
CA ASP A 133 0.56 -8.30 6.91
C ASP A 133 -0.85 -8.56 7.48
N GLU A 134 -1.86 -7.81 7.01
CA GLU A 134 -3.24 -8.01 7.43
C GLU A 134 -3.80 -9.41 7.07
N VAL A 135 -3.15 -10.14 6.16
CA VAL A 135 -3.52 -11.52 5.81
C VAL A 135 -3.29 -12.50 6.97
N TYR A 136 -2.39 -12.17 7.89
CA TYR A 136 -2.10 -13.01 9.06
C TYR A 136 -3.15 -12.90 10.18
N GLY A 137 -3.98 -11.85 10.18
CA GLY A 137 -4.98 -11.60 11.21
C GLY A 137 -4.50 -10.69 12.31
N THR A 138 -4.93 -10.90 13.55
CA THR A 138 -4.62 -10.04 14.71
C THR A 138 -3.70 -10.70 15.70
N LEU A 139 -2.85 -9.91 16.37
CA LEU A 139 -2.00 -10.32 17.49
C LEU A 139 -2.56 -9.81 18.81
N GLY A 140 -2.40 -10.60 19.86
CA GLY A 140 -2.50 -10.16 21.25
C GLY A 140 -1.34 -9.23 21.64
N PRO A 141 -1.45 -8.57 22.79
CA PRO A 141 -0.44 -7.57 23.20
C PRO A 141 0.98 -8.13 23.36
N SER A 142 1.13 -9.40 23.69
CA SER A 142 2.40 -10.08 23.97
C SER A 142 2.77 -11.15 22.94
N ASP A 143 1.97 -11.32 21.88
CA ASP A 143 2.25 -12.33 20.87
C ASP A 143 3.52 -11.98 20.08
N ALA A 144 4.22 -13.01 19.60
CA ALA A 144 5.36 -12.81 18.72
C ALA A 144 4.90 -12.21 17.38
N PRO A 145 5.72 -11.37 16.72
CA PRO A 145 5.42 -10.85 15.40
C PRO A 145 5.18 -11.94 14.36
N PHE A 146 4.38 -11.65 13.34
CA PHE A 146 4.10 -12.57 12.23
C PHE A 146 5.37 -12.91 11.45
N THR A 147 5.57 -14.17 11.20
CA THR A 147 6.61 -14.69 10.31
C THR A 147 5.98 -15.16 8.99
N GLU A 148 6.77 -15.45 7.98
CA GLU A 148 6.31 -15.98 6.70
C GLU A 148 5.67 -17.39 6.80
N THR A 149 5.82 -18.05 7.94
CA THR A 149 5.18 -19.35 8.25
C THR A 149 3.93 -19.24 9.10
N THR A 150 3.57 -18.04 9.53
CA THR A 150 2.32 -17.79 10.26
C THR A 150 1.11 -18.10 9.37
N GLN A 151 0.14 -18.82 9.90
CA GLN A 151 -1.09 -19.13 9.17
C GLN A 151 -1.91 -17.87 8.90
N TYR A 152 -2.51 -17.79 7.72
CA TYR A 152 -3.41 -16.70 7.37
C TYR A 152 -4.75 -16.83 8.11
N ALA A 153 -5.17 -15.73 8.72
CA ALA A 153 -6.44 -15.61 9.48
C ALA A 153 -7.06 -14.21 9.30
N PRO A 154 -7.32 -13.78 8.05
CA PRO A 154 -7.77 -12.40 7.76
C PRO A 154 -9.14 -12.10 8.36
N ASN A 155 -9.33 -10.89 8.92
CA ASN A 155 -10.55 -10.49 9.63
C ASN A 155 -11.41 -9.46 8.87
N SER A 156 -10.97 -8.97 7.71
CA SER A 156 -11.72 -8.02 6.88
C SER A 156 -11.91 -8.55 5.46
N PRO A 157 -12.92 -8.06 4.70
CA PRO A 157 -13.06 -8.44 3.28
C PRO A 157 -11.82 -8.05 2.45
N TYR A 158 -11.17 -6.94 2.76
CA TYR A 158 -9.90 -6.55 2.13
C TYR A 158 -8.82 -7.60 2.40
N SER A 159 -8.50 -7.88 3.67
CA SER A 159 -7.44 -8.83 4.01
C SER A 159 -7.74 -10.24 3.51
N ALA A 160 -9.02 -10.67 3.52
CA ALA A 160 -9.43 -11.94 2.94
C ALA A 160 -9.21 -12.01 1.43
N SER A 161 -9.49 -10.91 0.69
CA SER A 161 -9.23 -10.84 -0.75
C SER A 161 -7.73 -10.86 -1.07
N LYS A 162 -6.89 -10.23 -0.24
CA LYS A 162 -5.43 -10.28 -0.37
C LYS A 162 -4.89 -11.68 -0.06
N ALA A 163 -5.37 -12.33 1.00
CA ALA A 163 -5.01 -13.70 1.31
C ALA A 163 -5.37 -14.66 0.16
N ALA A 164 -6.53 -14.49 -0.47
CA ALA A 164 -6.93 -15.28 -1.64
C ALA A 164 -5.98 -15.07 -2.82
N SER A 165 -5.59 -13.82 -3.11
CA SER A 165 -4.60 -13.54 -4.18
C SER A 165 -3.22 -14.10 -3.87
N ASP A 166 -2.75 -14.04 -2.63
CA ASP A 166 -1.48 -14.65 -2.21
C ASP A 166 -1.49 -16.17 -2.44
N HIS A 167 -2.61 -16.83 -2.12
CA HIS A 167 -2.76 -18.26 -2.37
C HIS A 167 -2.81 -18.59 -3.87
N LEU A 168 -3.43 -17.76 -4.71
CA LEU A 168 -3.37 -17.90 -6.17
C LEU A 168 -1.93 -17.79 -6.67
N VAL A 169 -1.21 -16.73 -6.30
CA VAL A 169 0.19 -16.51 -6.68
C VAL A 169 1.07 -17.69 -6.28
N ARG A 170 0.93 -18.18 -5.05
CA ARG A 170 1.62 -19.36 -4.55
C ARG A 170 1.27 -20.61 -5.39
N SER A 171 0.00 -20.83 -5.70
CA SER A 171 -0.44 -21.99 -6.45
C SER A 171 0.13 -22.02 -7.88
N TYR A 172 0.27 -20.86 -8.52
CA TYR A 172 0.86 -20.75 -9.86
C TYR A 172 2.34 -21.13 -9.88
N HIS A 173 3.07 -20.85 -8.83
CA HIS A 173 4.43 -21.35 -8.67
C HIS A 173 4.45 -22.88 -8.55
N HIS A 174 3.70 -23.43 -7.60
CA HIS A 174 3.75 -24.86 -7.29
C HIS A 174 3.14 -25.75 -8.39
N THR A 175 2.13 -25.25 -9.11
CA THR A 175 1.43 -26.03 -10.13
C THR A 175 2.08 -25.90 -11.50
N TYR A 176 2.49 -24.67 -11.87
CA TYR A 176 2.96 -24.39 -13.23
C TYR A 176 4.45 -24.03 -13.30
N GLY A 177 5.11 -23.82 -12.16
CA GLY A 177 6.52 -23.41 -12.12
C GLY A 177 6.75 -21.93 -12.43
N LEU A 178 5.68 -21.12 -12.49
CA LEU A 178 5.83 -19.67 -12.71
C LEU A 178 6.72 -19.07 -11.63
N PRO A 179 7.78 -18.29 -11.97
CA PRO A 179 8.71 -17.75 -10.97
C PRO A 179 8.08 -16.59 -10.20
N THR A 180 7.18 -16.89 -9.25
CA THR A 180 6.48 -15.90 -8.43
C THR A 180 7.26 -15.56 -7.18
N LEU A 181 7.05 -14.33 -6.69
CA LEU A 181 7.52 -13.79 -5.40
C LEU A 181 6.36 -13.08 -4.73
N THR A 182 6.27 -13.13 -3.41
CA THR A 182 5.27 -12.37 -2.64
C THR A 182 5.97 -11.57 -1.56
N THR A 183 5.54 -10.32 -1.35
CA THR A 183 5.94 -9.52 -0.19
C THR A 183 4.71 -9.19 0.65
N ASN A 184 4.78 -9.45 1.97
CA ASN A 184 3.76 -9.01 2.92
C ASN A 184 4.33 -7.84 3.72
N CYS A 185 3.80 -6.64 3.49
CA CYS A 185 4.32 -5.44 4.13
C CYS A 185 3.46 -4.97 5.30
N SER A 186 4.11 -4.32 6.26
CA SER A 186 3.45 -3.57 7.32
C SER A 186 2.85 -2.25 6.81
N ASN A 187 2.23 -1.46 7.71
CA ASN A 187 1.55 -0.22 7.34
C ASN A 187 2.49 0.82 6.73
N ASN A 188 2.27 1.14 5.45
CA ASN A 188 3.09 2.11 4.74
C ASN A 188 2.64 3.55 5.01
N TYR A 189 3.60 4.49 5.03
CA TYR A 189 3.37 5.92 5.10
C TYR A 189 4.45 6.69 4.31
N GLY A 190 4.14 7.92 3.90
CA GLY A 190 5.07 8.76 3.13
C GLY A 190 4.38 9.67 2.12
N SER A 191 5.14 10.13 1.14
CA SER A 191 4.69 10.99 0.04
C SER A 191 3.63 10.30 -0.82
N TYR A 192 2.65 11.07 -1.32
CA TYR A 192 1.56 10.59 -2.18
C TYR A 192 0.57 9.63 -1.53
N HIS A 193 0.62 9.42 -0.19
CA HIS A 193 -0.36 8.59 0.50
C HIS A 193 -1.73 9.27 0.49
N PHE A 194 -2.76 8.56 0.00
CA PHE A 194 -4.09 9.14 -0.22
C PHE A 194 -4.74 9.54 1.11
N PRO A 195 -5.39 10.74 1.20
CA PRO A 195 -5.80 11.35 2.47
C PRO A 195 -6.98 10.67 3.20
N GLU A 196 -7.45 9.52 2.76
CA GLU A 196 -8.38 8.66 3.51
C GLU A 196 -7.69 7.80 4.59
N LYS A 197 -6.36 7.68 4.57
CA LYS A 197 -5.58 6.92 5.54
C LYS A 197 -5.16 7.78 6.73
N LEU A 198 -4.92 7.15 7.89
CA LEU A 198 -4.71 7.83 9.18
C LEU A 198 -3.76 9.03 9.10
N ILE A 199 -2.50 8.81 8.70
CA ILE A 199 -1.47 9.86 8.73
C ILE A 199 -1.84 11.06 7.85
N PRO A 200 -2.15 10.91 6.55
CA PRO A 200 -2.51 12.06 5.73
C PRO A 200 -3.85 12.70 6.11
N LEU A 201 -4.82 11.90 6.59
CA LEU A 201 -6.09 12.44 7.09
C LEU A 201 -5.86 13.38 8.27
N ILE A 202 -5.06 12.96 9.27
CA ILE A 202 -4.74 13.78 10.43
C ILE A 202 -4.02 15.08 10.01
N ILE A 203 -3.01 15.00 9.14
CA ILE A 203 -2.28 16.19 8.67
C ILE A 203 -3.22 17.19 7.97
N THR A 204 -4.07 16.68 7.07
CA THR A 204 -4.96 17.54 6.27
C THR A 204 -6.09 18.13 7.12
N ASN A 205 -6.69 17.35 8.02
CA ASN A 205 -7.71 17.83 8.95
C ASN A 205 -7.15 18.84 9.94
N ALA A 206 -5.97 18.59 10.51
CA ALA A 206 -5.31 19.49 11.45
C ALA A 206 -5.18 20.90 10.86
N ARG A 207 -4.63 20.99 9.65
CA ARG A 207 -4.44 22.25 8.94
C ARG A 207 -5.75 22.93 8.51
N ALA A 208 -6.78 22.13 8.24
CA ALA A 208 -8.11 22.65 7.91
C ALA A 208 -8.93 23.09 9.16
N GLY A 209 -8.39 22.97 10.37
CA GLY A 209 -9.10 23.27 11.62
C GLY A 209 -10.23 22.27 11.93
N LYS A 210 -10.22 21.10 11.31
CA LYS A 210 -11.23 20.04 11.49
C LYS A 210 -10.87 19.11 12.65
N ALA A 211 -11.85 18.33 13.12
CA ALA A 211 -11.64 17.27 14.09
C ALA A 211 -10.64 16.22 13.61
N LEU A 212 -9.81 15.72 14.53
CA LEU A 212 -8.87 14.63 14.31
C LEU A 212 -9.47 13.34 14.89
N PRO A 213 -10.17 12.53 14.08
CA PRO A 213 -10.94 11.39 14.57
C PRO A 213 -10.04 10.23 14.96
N ILE A 214 -10.22 9.71 16.17
CA ILE A 214 -9.58 8.51 16.70
C ILE A 214 -10.63 7.43 16.86
N TYR A 215 -10.44 6.28 16.22
CA TYR A 215 -11.30 5.11 16.36
C TYR A 215 -11.13 4.46 17.73
N GLY A 216 -12.27 4.22 18.43
CA GLY A 216 -12.29 3.58 19.74
C GLY A 216 -11.42 4.29 20.77
N ASP A 217 -10.50 3.57 21.39
CA ASP A 217 -9.54 4.08 22.38
C ASP A 217 -8.20 4.55 21.78
N GLY A 218 -8.01 4.37 20.46
CA GLY A 218 -6.78 4.72 19.76
C GLY A 218 -5.57 3.82 20.09
N GLN A 219 -5.78 2.72 20.81
CA GLN A 219 -4.71 1.83 21.26
C GLN A 219 -4.42 0.67 20.30
N GLN A 220 -4.98 0.71 19.08
CA GLN A 220 -4.61 -0.24 18.04
C GLN A 220 -3.16 0.03 17.61
N VAL A 221 -2.34 -1.02 17.67
CA VAL A 221 -0.91 -0.95 17.36
C VAL A 221 -0.66 -1.38 15.90
N ARG A 222 0.20 -0.62 15.22
CA ARG A 222 0.65 -0.93 13.85
C ARG A 222 2.17 -0.80 13.76
N ASP A 223 2.79 -1.67 12.98
CA ASP A 223 4.16 -1.45 12.54
C ASP A 223 4.16 -0.50 11.33
N TRP A 224 4.99 0.53 11.36
CA TRP A 224 5.01 1.60 10.37
C TRP A 224 6.28 1.55 9.51
N LEU A 225 6.09 1.39 8.21
CA LEU A 225 7.13 1.27 7.21
C LEU A 225 7.14 2.50 6.28
N TYR A 226 8.27 3.21 6.22
CA TYR A 226 8.38 4.35 5.31
C TYR A 226 8.40 3.87 3.85
N VAL A 227 7.66 4.54 2.98
CA VAL A 227 7.38 4.06 1.61
C VAL A 227 8.64 3.86 0.77
N SER A 228 9.68 4.69 0.92
CA SER A 228 10.92 4.49 0.17
C SER A 228 11.68 3.24 0.61
N ASP A 229 11.63 2.88 1.90
CA ASP A 229 12.22 1.64 2.39
C ASP A 229 11.45 0.42 1.84
N HIS A 230 10.12 0.52 1.76
CA HIS A 230 9.34 -0.53 1.10
C HIS A 230 9.69 -0.68 -0.39
N CYS A 231 9.81 0.43 -1.14
CA CYS A 231 10.24 0.39 -2.53
C CYS A 231 11.62 -0.27 -2.69
N ALA A 232 12.56 0.05 -1.80
CA ALA A 232 13.89 -0.59 -1.77
C ALA A 232 13.80 -2.08 -1.47
N ALA A 233 12.91 -2.52 -0.55
CA ALA A 233 12.66 -3.94 -0.28
C ALA A 233 12.13 -4.65 -1.52
N ILE A 234 11.13 -4.09 -2.19
CA ILE A 234 10.54 -4.65 -3.41
C ILE A 234 11.59 -4.82 -4.50
N ARG A 235 12.42 -3.79 -4.76
CA ARG A 235 13.55 -3.90 -5.70
C ARG A 235 14.49 -5.04 -5.31
N ARG A 236 14.84 -5.12 -4.04
CA ARG A 236 15.77 -6.15 -3.56
C ARG A 236 15.19 -7.56 -3.69
N VAL A 237 13.88 -7.74 -3.41
CA VAL A 237 13.18 -9.00 -3.62
C VAL A 237 13.09 -9.35 -5.10
N LEU A 238 12.83 -8.37 -5.97
CA LEU A 238 12.78 -8.58 -7.42
C LEU A 238 14.14 -9.03 -7.98
N GLU A 239 15.24 -8.43 -7.50
CA GLU A 239 16.60 -8.71 -7.95
C GLU A 239 17.15 -10.06 -7.46
N ALA A 240 16.90 -10.40 -6.20
CA ALA A 240 17.61 -11.47 -5.51
C ALA A 240 16.69 -12.43 -4.73
N GLY A 241 15.38 -12.23 -4.73
CA GLY A 241 14.42 -13.10 -4.09
C GLY A 241 14.38 -14.46 -4.76
N LYS A 242 14.23 -15.51 -3.95
CA LYS A 242 14.11 -16.88 -4.43
C LYS A 242 12.68 -17.14 -4.92
N PRO A 243 12.47 -17.54 -6.18
CA PRO A 243 11.14 -17.88 -6.70
C PRO A 243 10.38 -18.85 -5.82
N GLY A 244 9.11 -18.58 -5.62
CA GLY A 244 8.21 -19.36 -4.75
C GLY A 244 8.19 -18.90 -3.30
N GLU A 245 9.10 -17.99 -2.88
CA GLU A 245 9.20 -17.54 -1.50
C GLU A 245 8.34 -16.31 -1.23
N VAL A 246 7.98 -16.17 0.05
CA VAL A 246 7.34 -15.01 0.65
C VAL A 246 8.39 -14.28 1.49
N TYR A 247 8.37 -12.95 1.45
CA TYR A 247 9.22 -12.09 2.27
C TYR A 247 8.37 -11.07 3.02
N ASN A 248 8.44 -11.12 4.34
CA ASN A 248 7.88 -10.09 5.19
C ASN A 248 8.73 -8.82 5.15
N VAL A 249 8.06 -7.66 5.02
CA VAL A 249 8.71 -6.35 4.94
C VAL A 249 8.12 -5.44 6.02
N GLY A 250 8.87 -5.22 7.10
CA GLY A 250 8.44 -4.45 8.28
C GLY A 250 9.36 -3.28 8.59
N GLY A 251 8.80 -2.29 9.27
CA GLY A 251 9.52 -1.08 9.69
C GLY A 251 10.20 -1.19 11.04
N TRP A 252 9.89 -2.21 11.84
CA TRP A 252 10.29 -2.36 13.25
C TRP A 252 9.84 -1.16 14.11
N ASN A 253 8.75 -0.51 13.75
CA ASN A 253 8.24 0.72 14.35
C ASN A 253 6.79 0.54 14.84
N GLU A 254 6.58 -0.34 15.82
CA GLU A 254 5.27 -0.52 16.44
C GLU A 254 4.85 0.74 17.21
N LYS A 255 3.69 1.32 16.85
CA LYS A 255 3.11 2.51 17.48
C LYS A 255 1.61 2.35 17.62
N ALA A 256 1.05 2.79 18.76
CA ALA A 256 -0.39 2.96 18.90
C ALA A 256 -0.89 4.12 18.01
N ASN A 257 -2.09 3.99 17.46
CA ASN A 257 -2.67 5.03 16.60
C ASN A 257 -2.70 6.41 17.30
N LEU A 258 -3.05 6.46 18.59
CA LEU A 258 -3.05 7.70 19.36
C LEU A 258 -1.64 8.30 19.49
N GLU A 259 -0.61 7.46 19.66
CA GLU A 259 0.79 7.91 19.72
C GLU A 259 1.21 8.54 18.37
N VAL A 260 0.82 7.91 17.26
CA VAL A 260 1.05 8.47 15.92
C VAL A 260 0.39 9.84 15.77
N VAL A 261 -0.88 9.98 16.19
CA VAL A 261 -1.60 11.25 16.10
C VAL A 261 -0.97 12.33 16.97
N HIS A 262 -0.56 11.99 18.20
CA HIS A 262 0.16 12.94 19.06
C HIS A 262 1.47 13.41 18.41
N THR A 263 2.26 12.47 17.86
CA THR A 263 3.52 12.78 17.16
C THR A 263 3.28 13.72 15.96
N LEU A 264 2.22 13.47 15.18
CA LEU A 264 1.84 14.34 14.05
C LEU A 264 1.48 15.76 14.53
N CYS A 265 0.68 15.88 15.60
CA CYS A 265 0.32 17.18 16.18
C CYS A 265 1.56 17.94 16.66
N ASP A 266 2.47 17.28 17.38
CA ASP A 266 3.70 17.88 17.87
C ASP A 266 4.62 18.38 16.75
N ILE A 267 4.72 17.61 15.66
CA ILE A 267 5.51 18.01 14.48
C ILE A 267 4.84 19.21 13.78
N LEU A 268 3.51 19.21 13.66
CA LEU A 268 2.76 20.32 13.07
C LEU A 268 2.88 21.58 13.92
N ASP A 269 2.78 21.48 15.24
CA ASP A 269 2.99 22.61 16.16
C ASP A 269 4.39 23.25 16.02
N GLN A 270 5.40 22.46 15.61
CA GLN A 270 6.76 22.93 15.34
C GLN A 270 6.92 23.54 13.93
N LEU A 271 6.33 22.91 12.90
CA LEU A 271 6.59 23.26 11.50
C LEU A 271 5.57 24.23 10.89
N ASP A 272 4.34 24.23 11.39
CA ASP A 272 3.22 25.08 10.93
C ASP A 272 2.36 25.46 12.14
N PRO A 273 2.91 26.24 13.13
CA PRO A 273 2.25 26.50 14.41
C PRO A 273 0.96 27.30 14.23
N LYS A 274 -0.06 26.94 14.99
CA LYS A 274 -1.31 27.70 15.08
C LYS A 274 -1.10 29.04 15.79
N PRO A 275 -1.93 30.07 15.53
CA PRO A 275 -1.88 31.33 16.26
C PRO A 275 -2.12 31.17 17.78
N ALA A 276 -2.88 30.14 18.20
CA ALA A 276 -3.14 29.80 19.60
C ALA A 276 -3.50 28.31 19.75
N GLY A 277 -3.16 27.74 20.89
CA GLY A 277 -3.41 26.34 21.22
C GLY A 277 -2.51 25.35 20.46
N SER A 278 -2.81 24.05 20.58
CA SER A 278 -2.11 22.97 19.91
C SER A 278 -3.03 22.26 18.92
N TYR A 279 -2.45 21.58 17.92
CA TYR A 279 -3.21 20.68 17.04
C TYR A 279 -3.82 19.49 17.82
N ARG A 280 -3.27 19.13 18.98
CA ARG A 280 -3.85 18.12 19.88
C ARG A 280 -5.25 18.48 20.40
N ASP A 281 -5.58 19.77 20.46
CA ASP A 281 -6.91 20.27 20.90
C ASP A 281 -8.03 19.88 19.92
N GLN A 282 -7.69 19.44 18.71
CA GLN A 282 -8.63 19.00 17.68
C GLN A 282 -8.94 17.48 17.76
N ILE A 283 -8.28 16.73 18.64
CA ILE A 283 -8.47 15.27 18.77
C ILE A 283 -9.89 15.00 19.28
N THR A 284 -10.58 14.08 18.59
CA THR A 284 -11.91 13.59 18.96
C THR A 284 -11.97 12.07 18.86
N TYR A 285 -12.73 11.44 19.74
CA TYR A 285 -12.93 9.98 19.69
C TYR A 285 -14.24 9.66 18.97
N VAL A 286 -14.20 8.67 18.09
CA VAL A 286 -15.36 8.19 17.33
C VAL A 286 -15.55 6.70 17.57
N THR A 287 -16.76 6.19 17.26
CA THR A 287 -17.05 4.75 17.37
C THR A 287 -16.08 3.92 16.54
N ASP A 288 -15.57 2.84 17.13
CA ASP A 288 -14.64 1.94 16.43
C ASP A 288 -15.32 1.22 15.27
N ARG A 289 -14.53 0.79 14.30
CA ARG A 289 -15.02 0.05 13.14
C ARG A 289 -15.15 -1.45 13.46
N PRO A 290 -16.10 -2.18 12.83
CA PRO A 290 -16.16 -3.63 12.92
C PRO A 290 -14.87 -4.30 12.43
N GLY A 291 -14.43 -5.36 13.12
CA GLY A 291 -13.24 -6.12 12.73
C GLY A 291 -11.93 -5.34 12.82
N HIS A 292 -11.85 -4.35 13.72
CA HIS A 292 -10.63 -3.57 13.91
C HIS A 292 -9.60 -4.36 14.72
N ASP A 293 -8.64 -4.94 14.04
CA ASP A 293 -7.55 -5.71 14.64
C ASP A 293 -6.74 -4.90 15.64
N ARG A 294 -6.41 -5.53 16.78
CA ARG A 294 -5.77 -4.84 17.90
C ARG A 294 -4.30 -4.54 17.66
N ARG A 295 -3.55 -5.49 17.09
CA ARG A 295 -2.11 -5.32 16.87
C ARG A 295 -1.67 -6.04 15.61
N TYR A 296 -0.85 -5.35 14.81
CA TYR A 296 -0.03 -5.92 13.75
C TYR A 296 1.43 -5.66 14.08
N ALA A 297 2.23 -6.71 14.00
CA ALA A 297 3.68 -6.65 14.07
C ALA A 297 4.25 -7.73 13.16
N ILE A 298 5.27 -7.39 12.39
CA ILE A 298 5.83 -8.28 11.40
C ILE A 298 7.32 -8.54 11.65
N ASP A 299 7.74 -9.78 11.47
CA ASP A 299 9.14 -10.19 11.57
C ASP A 299 9.79 -10.15 10.19
N ALA A 300 10.63 -9.17 9.96
CA ALA A 300 11.35 -8.97 8.70
C ALA A 300 12.78 -9.57 8.71
N ARG A 301 13.13 -10.45 9.66
CA ARG A 301 14.49 -11.04 9.75
C ARG A 301 14.85 -11.93 8.57
N LYS A 302 13.86 -12.51 7.87
CA LYS A 302 14.13 -13.34 6.68
C LYS A 302 14.71 -12.51 5.56
N ILE A 303 14.07 -11.39 5.19
CA ILE A 303 14.57 -10.51 4.13
C ILE A 303 15.92 -9.91 4.49
N GLU A 304 16.16 -9.56 5.76
CA GLU A 304 17.47 -9.09 6.22
C GLU A 304 18.54 -10.16 6.07
N ARG A 305 18.28 -11.37 6.55
CA ARG A 305 19.25 -12.50 6.50
C ARG A 305 19.54 -12.96 5.07
N GLU A 306 18.52 -13.07 4.22
CA GLU A 306 18.66 -13.68 2.89
C GLU A 306 19.01 -12.68 1.80
N LEU A 307 18.53 -11.45 1.91
CA LEU A 307 18.68 -10.42 0.88
C LEU A 307 19.46 -9.19 1.35
N GLY A 308 19.85 -9.12 2.63
CA GLY A 308 20.63 -8.01 3.20
C GLY A 308 19.84 -6.69 3.28
N TRP A 309 18.51 -6.72 3.14
CA TRP A 309 17.69 -5.51 3.27
C TRP A 309 17.23 -5.29 4.71
N LYS A 310 17.24 -4.02 5.12
CA LYS A 310 16.61 -3.52 6.35
C LYS A 310 16.14 -2.09 6.13
N PRO A 311 15.11 -1.62 6.87
CA PRO A 311 14.69 -0.24 6.77
C PRO A 311 15.78 0.73 7.21
N VAL A 312 15.88 1.88 6.53
CA VAL A 312 16.83 2.96 6.83
C VAL A 312 16.18 4.03 7.68
N GLU A 313 14.88 4.29 7.45
CA GLU A 313 14.13 5.31 8.18
C GLU A 313 13.61 4.76 9.51
N THR A 314 13.82 5.53 10.60
CA THR A 314 13.06 5.36 11.83
C THR A 314 11.68 6.00 11.68
N PHE A 315 10.74 5.68 12.57
CA PHE A 315 9.44 6.36 12.56
C PHE A 315 9.60 7.88 12.69
N ASP A 316 10.47 8.35 13.58
CA ASP A 316 10.67 9.79 13.82
C ASP A 316 11.24 10.53 12.60
N THR A 317 12.18 9.92 11.89
CA THR A 317 12.74 10.55 10.67
C THR A 317 11.75 10.53 9.52
N GLY A 318 11.08 9.39 9.29
CA GLY A 318 10.12 9.23 8.21
C GLY A 318 8.85 10.06 8.41
N ILE A 319 8.31 10.13 9.64
CA ILE A 319 7.08 10.89 9.90
C ILE A 319 7.29 12.40 9.73
N ARG A 320 8.45 12.92 10.14
CA ARG A 320 8.80 14.33 9.92
C ARG A 320 8.96 14.66 8.43
N LYS A 321 9.58 13.77 7.64
CA LYS A 321 9.64 13.90 6.17
C LYS A 321 8.25 13.90 5.56
N THR A 322 7.36 13.02 6.03
CA THR A 322 5.98 12.94 5.57
C THR A 322 5.22 14.22 5.83
N VAL A 323 5.24 14.74 7.07
CA VAL A 323 4.55 16.01 7.41
C VAL A 323 5.07 17.14 6.53
N ARG A 324 6.40 17.29 6.38
CA ARG A 324 7.00 18.32 5.53
C ARG A 324 6.53 18.20 4.09
N TRP A 325 6.52 16.97 3.54
CA TRP A 325 6.03 16.75 2.19
C TRP A 325 4.59 17.25 2.00
N TYR A 326 3.67 16.95 2.94
CA TYR A 326 2.30 17.44 2.87
C TYR A 326 2.21 18.97 3.00
N LEU A 327 3.07 19.59 3.81
CA LEU A 327 3.13 21.04 3.92
C LEU A 327 3.61 21.72 2.62
N ASP A 328 4.56 21.12 1.94
CA ASP A 328 5.16 21.65 0.72
C ASP A 328 4.33 21.36 -0.56
N ASN A 329 3.41 20.36 -0.53
CA ASN A 329 2.66 19.89 -1.72
C ASN A 329 1.16 20.15 -1.60
N GLN A 330 0.77 21.37 -1.20
CA GLN A 330 -0.62 21.74 -0.96
C GLN A 330 -1.52 21.68 -2.21
N GLU A 331 -0.97 21.93 -3.38
CA GLU A 331 -1.72 21.83 -4.63
C GLU A 331 -2.10 20.36 -4.91
N TRP A 332 -1.17 19.44 -4.70
CA TRP A 332 -1.45 18.00 -4.79
C TRP A 332 -2.55 17.59 -3.80
N VAL A 333 -2.46 18.05 -2.54
CA VAL A 333 -3.46 17.78 -1.50
C VAL A 333 -4.85 18.24 -1.93
N LYS A 334 -4.98 19.48 -2.44
CA LYS A 334 -6.24 20.00 -2.95
C LYS A 334 -6.81 19.18 -4.09
N ASN A 335 -5.95 18.74 -5.01
CA ASN A 335 -6.36 17.97 -6.19
C ASN A 335 -6.93 16.59 -5.81
N VAL A 336 -6.37 15.91 -4.80
CA VAL A 336 -6.85 14.59 -4.37
C VAL A 336 -8.05 14.64 -3.43
N GLN A 337 -8.32 15.79 -2.80
CA GLN A 337 -9.46 16.00 -1.88
C GLN A 337 -10.77 16.40 -2.59
N SER A 338 -10.95 16.14 -3.87
CA SER A 338 -12.14 16.49 -4.64
C SER A 338 -13.14 15.34 -4.76
N GLY A 339 -14.43 15.66 -4.93
CA GLY A 339 -15.46 14.71 -5.37
C GLY A 339 -15.69 13.52 -4.44
N ASP A 340 -15.26 12.33 -4.87
CA ASP A 340 -15.54 11.06 -4.18
C ASP A 340 -14.87 10.93 -2.80
N TYR A 341 -13.74 11.63 -2.58
CA TYR A 341 -13.12 11.72 -1.26
C TYR A 341 -14.04 12.40 -0.24
N LEU A 342 -14.68 13.52 -0.60
CA LEU A 342 -15.59 14.24 0.31
C LEU A 342 -16.80 13.39 0.69
N LYS A 343 -17.37 12.65 -0.25
CA LYS A 343 -18.46 11.69 0.04
C LYS A 343 -18.03 10.59 1.01
N TRP A 344 -16.82 10.07 0.82
CA TRP A 344 -16.26 9.05 1.72
C TRP A 344 -16.06 9.60 3.15
N VAL A 345 -15.54 10.82 3.31
CA VAL A 345 -15.37 11.48 4.63
C VAL A 345 -16.72 11.62 5.33
N GLU A 346 -17.75 12.10 4.63
CA GLU A 346 -19.10 12.23 5.17
C GLU A 346 -19.66 10.91 5.69
N GLN A 347 -19.55 9.82 4.92
CA GLN A 347 -20.03 8.49 5.31
C GLN A 347 -19.30 7.91 6.52
N ASN A 348 -17.98 8.09 6.61
CA ASN A 348 -17.16 7.39 7.61
C ASN A 348 -16.92 8.20 8.89
N TYR A 349 -17.03 9.51 8.86
CA TYR A 349 -16.77 10.36 10.03
C TYR A 349 -17.99 11.16 10.46
N ASP A 350 -18.66 11.88 9.57
CA ASP A 350 -19.74 12.78 9.96
C ASP A 350 -21.00 12.02 10.39
N GLN A 351 -21.34 10.91 9.68
CA GLN A 351 -22.49 10.08 10.04
C GLN A 351 -22.25 9.22 11.29
N ARG A 352 -20.99 8.84 11.59
CA ARG A 352 -20.67 8.12 12.84
C ARG A 352 -20.72 8.99 14.08
N GLN A 353 -20.39 10.28 13.97
CA GLN A 353 -20.55 11.23 15.10
C GLN A 353 -22.00 11.42 15.51
N SER A 354 -22.94 11.39 14.57
CA SER A 354 -24.37 11.53 14.85
C SER A 354 -24.98 10.33 15.57
N SER A 355 -24.37 9.14 15.51
CA SER A 355 -24.86 7.93 16.22
C SER A 355 -24.47 7.87 17.71
N VAL A 356 -23.52 8.69 18.16
CA VAL A 356 -23.06 8.75 19.56
C VAL A 356 -23.89 9.76 20.39
N GLY A 357 -24.61 10.68 19.75
CA GLY A 357 -25.45 11.69 20.41
C GLY A 357 -26.90 11.27 20.68
N GLY A 358 -27.34 10.07 20.30
CA GLY A 358 -28.74 9.61 20.36
C GLY A 358 -29.11 8.61 21.44
N GLY A 359 -28.25 8.36 22.42
CA GLY A 359 -28.50 7.47 23.55
C GLY A 359 -28.66 8.23 24.86
N GLN A 360 -29.83 8.74 25.15
CA GLN A 360 -30.30 9.04 26.52
C GLN A 360 -31.15 7.89 27.02
#